data_5f16a9a0a9f7c6675ad165668cc03396
#
_entry.id   5f16a9a0a9f7c6675ad165668cc03396
#
_cell.length_a   1.000
_cell.length_b   1.000
_cell.length_c   1.000
_cell.angle_alpha   90.00
_cell.angle_beta   90.00
_cell.angle_gamma   90.00
#
_symmetry.space_group_name_H-M   'P 1'
#
loop_
_entity.id
_entity.type
_entity.pdbx_description
1 polymer ?
#
loop_
_entity_poly.entity_id
_entity_poly.type
_entity_poly.pdbx_seq_one_letter_code
_entity_poly.pdbx_strand_id
1 'polypeptide(L)'
;MADTLPPLSLYIHTPWCVRKCPYCDFNSHEPGTHGFTPRDLPEAAYLDALLQDLDNDLNLVAGREIHTIFIGGGTPSLLSPAFYEQLLKQIEARLPFADGIEITLEANPGTTEQERFIGYRKAGINRLSLGIQSFQPDQLHALGRIHSGDEAITAVTQARQAGFSNIY
;
A
#
# COMPACT_ATOMS: atom_id res chain seq x y z
N MET A 1 3.13 7.53 37.57
CA MET A 1 3.81 7.44 36.27
C MET A 1 2.76 7.82 35.23
N ALA A 2 2.95 8.88 34.46
CA ALA A 2 2.02 9.20 33.40
C ALA A 2 2.10 8.04 32.38
N ASP A 3 0.98 7.36 32.14
CA ASP A 3 0.88 6.37 31.07
C ASP A 3 1.12 7.11 29.75
N THR A 4 2.35 6.99 29.21
CA THR A 4 2.63 7.49 27.87
C THR A 4 1.90 6.60 26.89
N LEU A 5 0.98 7.19 26.13
CA LEU A 5 0.30 6.48 25.06
C LEU A 5 1.35 5.89 24.07
N PRO A 6 1.12 4.70 23.52
CA PRO A 6 2.03 4.13 22.52
C PRO A 6 2.12 5.04 21.28
N PRO A 7 3.21 4.97 20.48
CA PRO A 7 3.31 5.71 19.22
C PRO A 7 2.07 5.48 18.34
N LEU A 8 1.59 6.55 17.69
CA LEU A 8 0.44 6.47 16.81
C LEU A 8 0.85 5.87 15.46
N SER A 9 0.10 4.89 15.01
CA SER A 9 0.24 4.28 13.69
C SER A 9 -1.06 4.41 12.91
N LEU A 10 -0.96 4.62 11.60
CA LEU A 10 -2.10 4.67 10.69
C LEU A 10 -2.10 3.44 9.78
N TYR A 11 -3.22 2.74 9.70
CA TYR A 11 -3.46 1.69 8.73
C TYR A 11 -4.43 2.18 7.65
N ILE A 12 -4.07 2.00 6.39
CA ILE A 12 -4.91 2.35 5.24
C ILE A 12 -5.23 1.07 4.48
N HIS A 13 -6.53 0.75 4.36
CA HIS A 13 -6.99 -0.48 3.75
C HIS A 13 -7.39 -0.29 2.29
N THR A 14 -6.65 -0.88 1.35
CA THR A 14 -7.00 -0.90 -0.07
C THR A 14 -7.88 -2.11 -0.39
N PRO A 15 -9.11 -1.93 -0.90
CA PRO A 15 -10.05 -3.04 -1.05
C PRO A 15 -9.91 -3.81 -2.36
N TRP A 16 -9.02 -3.44 -3.29
CA TRP A 16 -8.95 -4.04 -4.63
C TRP A 16 -7.76 -4.97 -4.81
N CYS A 17 -8.01 -6.11 -5.50
CA CYS A 17 -7.02 -7.03 -6.01
C CYS A 17 -7.23 -7.26 -7.50
N VAL A 18 -6.18 -7.47 -8.30
CA VAL A 18 -6.31 -7.94 -9.70
C VAL A 18 -7.05 -9.27 -9.72
N ARG A 19 -6.66 -10.17 -8.80
CA ARG A 19 -7.26 -11.48 -8.59
C ARG A 19 -7.15 -11.82 -7.10
N LYS A 20 -8.26 -12.32 -6.51
CA LYS A 20 -8.26 -12.77 -5.12
C LYS A 20 -7.63 -14.16 -5.02
N CYS A 21 -6.61 -14.29 -4.17
CA CYS A 21 -5.94 -15.56 -3.92
C CYS A 21 -6.86 -16.51 -3.13
N PRO A 22 -6.85 -17.84 -3.41
CA PRO A 22 -7.77 -18.78 -2.78
C PRO A 22 -7.58 -18.95 -1.27
N TYR A 23 -6.42 -18.56 -0.75
CA TYR A 23 -6.11 -18.63 0.70
C TYR A 23 -6.39 -17.32 1.46
N CYS A 24 -6.74 -16.22 0.73
CA CYS A 24 -6.82 -14.89 1.31
C CYS A 24 -8.23 -14.61 1.85
N ASP A 25 -8.32 -14.27 3.13
CA ASP A 25 -9.57 -13.88 3.81
C ASP A 25 -9.69 -12.36 4.03
N PHE A 26 -8.72 -11.57 3.55
CA PHE A 26 -8.82 -10.12 3.64
C PHE A 26 -10.07 -9.58 2.93
N ASN A 27 -10.59 -8.48 3.43
CA ASN A 27 -11.72 -7.78 2.81
C ASN A 27 -11.26 -7.09 1.51
N SER A 28 -11.09 -7.90 0.48
CA SER A 28 -10.62 -7.46 -0.84
C SER A 28 -11.48 -8.04 -1.94
N HIS A 29 -11.63 -7.27 -3.03
CA HIS A 29 -12.53 -7.54 -4.13
C HIS A 29 -11.82 -7.36 -5.46
N GLU A 30 -12.21 -8.16 -6.47
CA GLU A 30 -11.78 -7.92 -7.85
C GLU A 30 -12.56 -6.73 -8.39
N PRO A 31 -11.93 -5.73 -9.03
CA PRO A 31 -12.60 -4.52 -9.51
C PRO A 31 -13.79 -4.80 -10.42
N GLY A 32 -13.72 -5.86 -11.24
CA GLY A 32 -14.78 -6.28 -12.14
C GLY A 32 -16.12 -6.57 -11.47
N THR A 33 -16.14 -6.97 -10.21
CA THR A 33 -17.37 -7.19 -9.43
C THR A 33 -18.14 -5.90 -9.14
N HIS A 34 -17.47 -4.76 -9.27
CA HIS A 34 -18.02 -3.42 -9.04
C HIS A 34 -18.05 -2.55 -10.31
N GLY A 35 -17.84 -3.15 -11.49
CA GLY A 35 -17.88 -2.44 -12.77
C GLY A 35 -16.61 -1.64 -13.10
N PHE A 36 -15.53 -1.80 -12.34
CA PHE A 36 -14.23 -1.16 -12.58
C PHE A 36 -13.25 -2.13 -13.23
N THR A 37 -12.19 -1.61 -13.82
CA THR A 37 -11.01 -2.39 -14.22
C THR A 37 -9.84 -2.08 -13.28
N PRO A 38 -8.80 -2.93 -13.21
CA PRO A 38 -7.61 -2.62 -12.43
C PRO A 38 -6.87 -1.36 -12.88
N ARG A 39 -7.19 -0.84 -14.07
CA ARG A 39 -6.60 0.39 -14.63
C ARG A 39 -7.48 1.62 -14.44
N ASP A 40 -8.73 1.43 -14.04
CA ASP A 40 -9.74 2.48 -13.93
C ASP A 40 -10.47 2.36 -12.58
N LEU A 41 -9.68 2.48 -11.52
CA LEU A 41 -10.18 2.51 -10.16
C LEU A 41 -10.72 3.90 -9.81
N PRO A 42 -11.76 4.01 -8.99
CA PRO A 42 -12.36 5.31 -8.61
C PRO A 42 -11.48 6.04 -7.58
N GLU A 43 -10.22 6.36 -7.94
CA GLU A 43 -9.22 6.92 -7.02
C GLU A 43 -9.69 8.21 -6.34
N ALA A 44 -10.36 9.11 -7.06
CA ALA A 44 -10.83 10.37 -6.50
C ALA A 44 -11.90 10.14 -5.41
N ALA A 45 -12.91 9.32 -5.71
CA ALA A 45 -13.97 9.01 -4.74
C ALA A 45 -13.41 8.22 -3.53
N TYR A 46 -12.42 7.37 -3.77
CA TYR A 46 -11.75 6.63 -2.70
C TYR A 46 -10.92 7.53 -1.81
N LEU A 47 -10.20 8.50 -2.40
CA LEU A 47 -9.47 9.52 -1.64
C LEU A 47 -10.40 10.31 -0.73
N ASP A 48 -11.53 10.79 -1.27
CA ASP A 48 -12.53 11.56 -0.50
C ASP A 48 -13.08 10.73 0.66
N ALA A 49 -13.37 9.45 0.43
CA ALA A 49 -13.87 8.54 1.48
C ALA A 49 -12.83 8.32 2.60
N LEU A 50 -11.56 8.09 2.24
CA LEU A 50 -10.48 7.93 3.21
C LEU A 50 -10.27 9.18 4.06
N LEU A 51 -10.32 10.37 3.45
CA LEU A 51 -10.16 11.62 4.16
C LEU A 51 -11.34 11.92 5.09
N GLN A 52 -12.55 11.57 4.67
CA GLN A 52 -13.74 11.68 5.52
C GLN A 52 -13.66 10.74 6.73
N ASP A 53 -13.21 9.51 6.52
CA ASP A 53 -13.00 8.52 7.58
C ASP A 53 -11.95 9.02 8.58
N LEU A 54 -10.81 9.52 8.09
CA LEU A 54 -9.78 10.13 8.92
C LEU A 54 -10.31 11.32 9.72
N ASP A 55 -11.08 12.21 9.08
CA ASP A 55 -11.64 13.39 9.75
C ASP A 55 -12.58 13.01 10.91
N ASN A 56 -13.31 11.89 10.80
CA ASN A 56 -14.14 11.37 11.90
C ASN A 56 -13.30 10.88 13.09
N ASP A 57 -12.10 10.38 12.85
CA ASP A 57 -11.23 9.80 13.88
C ASP A 57 -10.26 10.81 14.53
N LEU A 58 -10.14 12.04 13.99
CA LEU A 58 -9.18 13.04 14.48
C LEU A 58 -9.32 13.32 16.00
N ASN A 59 -10.54 13.32 16.51
CA ASN A 59 -10.79 13.55 17.93
C ASN A 59 -10.25 12.43 18.84
N LEU A 60 -10.05 11.22 18.30
CA LEU A 60 -9.56 10.05 19.03
C LEU A 60 -8.04 10.07 19.21
N VAL A 61 -7.33 10.80 18.36
CA VAL A 61 -5.86 10.80 18.33
C VAL A 61 -5.23 11.94 19.12
N ALA A 62 -6.02 12.91 19.61
CA ALA A 62 -5.59 13.98 20.52
C ALA A 62 -4.37 14.79 20.01
N GLY A 63 -4.28 15.06 18.71
CA GLY A 63 -3.21 15.87 18.10
C GLY A 63 -1.82 15.20 18.13
N ARG A 64 -1.75 13.89 18.24
CA ARG A 64 -0.49 13.11 18.24
C ARG A 64 0.12 13.04 16.85
N GLU A 65 1.44 12.92 16.79
CA GLU A 65 2.18 12.65 15.54
C GLU A 65 1.99 11.20 15.10
N ILE A 66 1.93 10.99 13.77
CA ILE A 66 1.95 9.65 13.17
C ILE A 66 3.40 9.19 13.02
N HIS A 67 3.75 8.05 13.62
CA HIS A 67 5.10 7.46 13.54
C HIS A 67 5.24 6.45 12.41
N THR A 68 4.16 5.75 12.05
CA THR A 68 4.17 4.80 10.93
C THR A 68 2.84 4.84 10.17
N ILE A 69 2.92 4.64 8.86
CA ILE A 69 1.76 4.39 7.99
C ILE A 69 1.95 3.04 7.32
N PHE A 70 0.96 2.18 7.40
CA PHE A 70 0.92 0.91 6.69
C PHE A 70 -0.25 0.90 5.71
N ILE A 71 0.06 0.77 4.43
CA ILE A 71 -0.92 0.72 3.34
C ILE A 71 -0.99 -0.71 2.83
N GLY A 72 -2.08 -1.39 3.16
CA GLY A 72 -2.24 -2.82 2.93
C GLY A 72 -3.66 -3.19 2.50
N GLY A 73 -3.99 -4.48 2.65
CA GLY A 73 -5.31 -5.03 2.37
C GLY A 73 -5.36 -5.87 1.10
N GLY A 74 -5.92 -5.36 0.02
CA GLY A 74 -5.93 -6.03 -1.27
C GLY A 74 -4.58 -5.93 -1.98
N THR A 75 -4.47 -5.04 -2.96
CA THR A 75 -3.23 -4.76 -3.68
C THR A 75 -3.05 -3.24 -3.81
N PRO A 76 -2.46 -2.59 -2.81
CA PRO A 76 -2.26 -1.14 -2.82
C PRO A 76 -1.52 -0.61 -4.04
N SER A 77 -0.59 -1.39 -4.60
CA SER A 77 0.15 -1.02 -5.81
C SER A 77 -0.71 -0.91 -7.09
N LEU A 78 -2.01 -1.17 -7.02
CA LEU A 78 -2.95 -0.87 -8.11
C LEU A 78 -3.26 0.63 -8.23
N LEU A 79 -3.20 1.37 -7.11
CA LEU A 79 -3.45 2.81 -7.10
C LEU A 79 -2.25 3.58 -7.64
N SER A 80 -2.51 4.73 -8.25
CA SER A 80 -1.47 5.52 -8.90
C SER A 80 -0.52 6.20 -7.89
N PRO A 81 0.73 6.50 -8.29
CA PRO A 81 1.62 7.32 -7.48
C PRO A 81 1.04 8.70 -7.16
N ALA A 82 0.29 9.29 -8.09
CA ALA A 82 -0.36 10.59 -7.89
C ALA A 82 -1.44 10.52 -6.80
N PHE A 83 -2.17 9.41 -6.71
CA PHE A 83 -3.11 9.16 -5.61
C PHE A 83 -2.40 9.20 -4.26
N TYR A 84 -1.27 8.50 -4.12
CA TYR A 84 -0.52 8.47 -2.85
C TYR A 84 0.12 9.82 -2.51
N GLU A 85 0.61 10.56 -3.49
CA GLU A 85 1.12 11.92 -3.27
C GLU A 85 0.03 12.83 -2.68
N GLN A 86 -1.18 12.79 -3.25
CA GLN A 86 -2.31 13.55 -2.74
C GLN A 86 -2.75 13.07 -1.36
N LEU A 87 -2.90 11.75 -1.17
CA LEU A 87 -3.35 11.16 0.09
C LEU A 87 -2.40 11.53 1.24
N LEU A 88 -1.10 11.29 1.08
CA LEU A 88 -0.12 11.53 2.14
C LEU A 88 -0.02 13.02 2.48
N LYS A 89 -0.07 13.91 1.48
CA LYS A 89 -0.12 15.36 1.70
C LYS A 89 -1.37 15.78 2.49
N GLN A 90 -2.52 15.19 2.19
CA GLN A 90 -3.78 15.51 2.88
C GLN A 90 -3.81 14.94 4.31
N ILE A 91 -3.20 13.79 4.55
CA ILE A 91 -3.05 13.21 5.90
C ILE A 91 -2.13 14.11 6.73
N GLU A 92 -0.96 14.48 6.20
CA GLU A 92 0.03 15.31 6.90
C GLU A 92 -0.54 16.71 7.25
N ALA A 93 -1.41 17.25 6.41
CA ALA A 93 -2.10 18.51 6.71
C ALA A 93 -3.08 18.42 7.90
N ARG A 94 -3.53 17.21 8.27
CA ARG A 94 -4.46 16.94 9.39
C ARG A 94 -3.77 16.44 10.65
N LEU A 95 -2.78 15.57 10.46
CA LEU A 95 -2.00 14.94 11.53
C LEU A 95 -0.52 15.01 11.16
N PRO A 96 0.31 15.68 11.97
CA PRO A 96 1.72 15.82 11.67
C PRO A 96 2.41 14.45 11.64
N PHE A 97 3.39 14.31 10.75
CA PHE A 97 4.26 13.16 10.69
C PHE A 97 5.45 13.34 11.64
N ALA A 98 5.79 12.28 12.36
CA ALA A 98 7.01 12.25 13.15
C ALA A 98 8.25 12.29 12.25
N ASP A 99 9.36 12.82 12.77
CA ASP A 99 10.65 12.78 12.08
C ASP A 99 11.06 11.35 11.76
N GLY A 100 11.36 11.09 10.48
CA GLY A 100 11.75 9.76 10.02
C GLY A 100 10.62 8.74 9.96
N ILE A 101 9.37 9.18 9.82
CA ILE A 101 8.20 8.30 9.65
C ILE A 101 8.46 7.15 8.69
N GLU A 102 8.03 5.94 9.04
CA GLU A 102 8.01 4.80 8.14
C GLU A 102 6.65 4.73 7.41
N ILE A 103 6.70 4.74 6.08
CA ILE A 103 5.50 4.60 5.23
C ILE A 103 5.67 3.35 4.38
N THR A 104 4.93 2.29 4.72
CA THR A 104 4.97 1.00 4.04
C THR A 104 3.84 0.87 3.04
N LEU A 105 4.16 0.39 1.83
CA LEU A 105 3.20 0.00 0.81
C LEU A 105 3.32 -1.49 0.49
N GLU A 106 2.20 -2.21 0.50
CA GLU A 106 2.14 -3.56 -0.04
C GLU A 106 2.03 -3.53 -1.57
N ALA A 107 2.80 -4.40 -2.23
CA ALA A 107 2.80 -4.56 -3.68
C ALA A 107 2.94 -6.03 -4.08
N ASN A 108 2.39 -6.39 -5.24
CA ASN A 108 2.60 -7.70 -5.84
C ASN A 108 3.54 -7.57 -7.04
N PRO A 109 4.42 -8.58 -7.30
CA PRO A 109 5.22 -8.60 -8.51
C PRO A 109 4.37 -8.50 -9.79
N GLY A 110 4.81 -7.70 -10.76
CA GLY A 110 4.15 -7.48 -12.05
C GLY A 110 5.07 -6.79 -13.07
N THR A 111 4.57 -6.56 -14.28
CA THR A 111 5.40 -6.17 -15.43
C THR A 111 5.66 -4.66 -15.59
N THR A 112 4.98 -3.78 -14.86
CA THR A 112 5.04 -2.32 -15.06
C THR A 112 5.47 -1.57 -13.80
N GLU A 113 6.23 -2.19 -12.92
CA GLU A 113 6.41 -1.74 -11.54
C GLU A 113 7.49 -0.67 -11.37
N GLN A 114 8.54 -0.65 -12.22
CA GLN A 114 9.67 0.25 -12.00
C GLN A 114 9.27 1.73 -11.96
N GLU A 115 8.49 2.20 -12.94
CA GLU A 115 8.03 3.60 -12.97
C GLU A 115 7.11 3.91 -11.77
N ARG A 116 6.27 2.95 -11.39
CA ARG A 116 5.40 3.07 -10.22
C ARG A 116 6.21 3.14 -8.94
N PHE A 117 7.23 2.29 -8.77
CA PHE A 117 8.12 2.33 -7.60
C PHE A 117 8.84 3.68 -7.47
N ILE A 118 9.34 4.24 -8.58
CA ILE A 118 9.92 5.60 -8.58
C ILE A 118 8.90 6.63 -8.12
N GLY A 119 7.66 6.53 -8.62
CA GLY A 119 6.57 7.43 -8.25
C GLY A 119 6.19 7.28 -6.78
N TYR A 120 6.05 6.06 -6.26
CA TYR A 120 5.76 5.82 -4.84
C TYR A 120 6.87 6.36 -3.94
N ARG A 121 8.14 6.17 -4.34
CA ARG A 121 9.27 6.74 -3.59
C ARG A 121 9.23 8.27 -3.53
N LYS A 122 8.86 8.91 -4.64
CA LYS A 122 8.67 10.37 -4.70
C LYS A 122 7.49 10.85 -3.85
N ALA A 123 6.41 10.07 -3.80
CA ALA A 123 5.25 10.38 -2.98
C ALA A 123 5.53 10.29 -1.46
N GLY A 124 6.70 9.74 -1.04
CA GLY A 124 7.07 9.65 0.36
C GLY A 124 7.07 8.23 0.94
N ILE A 125 6.60 7.22 0.18
CA ILE A 125 6.66 5.82 0.60
C ILE A 125 8.14 5.41 0.68
N ASN A 126 8.56 4.83 1.82
CA ASN A 126 9.98 4.52 2.08
C ASN A 126 10.25 3.05 2.42
N ARG A 127 9.20 2.22 2.51
CA ARG A 127 9.28 0.78 2.72
C ARG A 127 8.32 0.05 1.80
N LEU A 128 8.74 -1.10 1.25
CA LEU A 128 7.89 -1.97 0.44
C LEU A 128 7.72 -3.34 1.11
N SER A 129 6.49 -3.84 1.08
CA SER A 129 6.15 -5.24 1.36
C SER A 129 5.80 -5.91 0.03
N LEU A 130 6.66 -6.82 -0.46
CA LEU A 130 6.46 -7.49 -1.73
C LEU A 130 5.83 -8.87 -1.53
N GLY A 131 4.60 -9.04 -1.98
CA GLY A 131 3.84 -10.28 -1.88
C GLY A 131 4.36 -11.39 -2.82
N ILE A 132 5.58 -11.84 -2.65
CA ILE A 132 6.23 -12.84 -3.50
C ILE A 132 5.71 -14.25 -3.17
N GLN A 133 5.61 -14.59 -1.90
CA GLN A 133 5.14 -15.87 -1.34
C GLN A 133 6.06 -17.06 -1.58
N SER A 134 6.58 -17.26 -2.81
CA SER A 134 7.52 -18.32 -3.19
C SER A 134 8.24 -17.96 -4.49
N PHE A 135 9.35 -18.65 -4.76
CA PHE A 135 10.05 -18.61 -6.06
C PHE A 135 9.83 -19.90 -6.86
N GLN A 136 9.16 -20.90 -6.28
CA GLN A 136 8.91 -22.21 -6.89
C GLN A 136 7.63 -22.18 -7.71
N PRO A 137 7.66 -22.53 -9.03
CA PRO A 137 6.48 -22.48 -9.90
C PRO A 137 5.27 -23.25 -9.38
N ASP A 138 5.49 -24.48 -8.88
CA ASP A 138 4.41 -25.33 -8.37
C ASP A 138 3.74 -24.72 -7.13
N GLN A 139 4.52 -24.09 -6.24
CA GLN A 139 4.01 -23.43 -5.05
C GLN A 139 3.25 -22.15 -5.42
N LEU A 140 3.78 -21.34 -6.35
CA LEU A 140 3.09 -20.15 -6.84
C LEU A 140 1.76 -20.52 -7.50
N HIS A 141 1.73 -21.56 -8.31
CA HIS A 141 0.51 -22.06 -8.93
C HIS A 141 -0.50 -22.54 -7.87
N ALA A 142 -0.08 -23.34 -6.89
CA ALA A 142 -0.93 -23.81 -5.80
C ALA A 142 -1.53 -22.67 -4.97
N LEU A 143 -0.78 -21.57 -4.78
CA LEU A 143 -1.22 -20.35 -4.10
C LEU A 143 -2.06 -19.42 -5.00
N GLY A 144 -2.26 -19.76 -6.27
CA GLY A 144 -3.00 -18.92 -7.22
C GLY A 144 -2.30 -17.61 -7.57
N ARG A 145 -0.95 -17.56 -7.42
CA ARG A 145 -0.17 -16.38 -7.79
C ARG A 145 -0.09 -16.24 -9.30
N ILE A 146 -0.10 -14.98 -9.76
CA ILE A 146 -0.09 -14.63 -11.19
C ILE A 146 1.31 -14.31 -11.73
N HIS A 147 2.31 -14.23 -10.84
CA HIS A 147 3.70 -13.95 -11.20
C HIS A 147 4.58 -15.20 -11.10
N SER A 148 5.69 -15.18 -11.80
CA SER A 148 6.77 -16.19 -11.73
C SER A 148 7.86 -15.81 -10.72
N GLY A 149 8.76 -16.75 -10.42
CA GLY A 149 9.93 -16.49 -9.58
C GLY A 149 10.86 -15.44 -10.20
N ASP A 150 11.02 -15.42 -11.53
CA ASP A 150 11.85 -14.44 -12.24
C ASP A 150 11.24 -13.02 -12.19
N GLU A 151 9.91 -12.92 -12.31
CA GLU A 151 9.20 -11.65 -12.13
C GLU A 151 9.34 -11.14 -10.69
N ALA A 152 9.34 -12.02 -9.70
CA ALA A 152 9.59 -11.66 -8.31
C ALA A 152 11.00 -11.07 -8.11
N ILE A 153 12.04 -11.69 -8.68
CA ILE A 153 13.42 -11.19 -8.63
C ILE A 153 13.53 -9.83 -9.35
N THR A 154 12.84 -9.71 -10.48
CA THR A 154 12.79 -8.47 -11.26
C THR A 154 12.15 -7.34 -10.44
N ALA A 155 11.03 -7.61 -9.77
CA ALA A 155 10.35 -6.62 -8.91
C ALA A 155 11.25 -6.10 -7.78
N VAL A 156 11.99 -6.99 -7.09
CA VAL A 156 12.97 -6.58 -6.07
C VAL A 156 14.07 -5.70 -6.65
N THR A 157 14.59 -6.08 -7.83
CA THR A 157 15.64 -5.32 -8.53
C THR A 157 15.15 -3.93 -8.88
N GLN A 158 13.97 -3.82 -9.46
CA GLN A 158 13.34 -2.54 -9.83
C GLN A 158 13.05 -1.66 -8.60
N ALA A 159 12.59 -2.26 -7.49
CA ALA A 159 12.39 -1.54 -6.24
C ALA A 159 13.71 -0.96 -5.69
N ARG A 160 14.79 -1.72 -5.74
CA ARG A 160 16.15 -1.24 -5.37
C ARG A 160 16.60 -0.09 -6.28
N GLN A 161 16.42 -0.21 -7.59
CA GLN A 161 16.75 0.84 -8.56
C GLN A 161 15.91 2.11 -8.36
N ALA A 162 14.67 1.97 -7.91
CA ALA A 162 13.79 3.09 -7.53
C ALA A 162 14.19 3.78 -6.20
N GLY A 163 15.20 3.27 -5.49
CA GLY A 163 15.73 3.86 -4.27
C GLY A 163 15.14 3.32 -2.96
N PHE A 164 14.43 2.17 -3.01
CA PHE A 164 13.99 1.51 -1.77
C PHE A 164 15.14 0.70 -1.15
N SER A 165 15.55 1.09 0.05
CA SER A 165 16.52 0.34 0.86
C SER A 165 15.84 -0.64 1.83
N ASN A 166 14.57 -0.42 2.17
CA ASN A 166 13.79 -1.24 3.08
C ASN A 166 12.72 -2.01 2.31
N ILE A 167 12.93 -3.31 2.11
CA ILE A 167 12.06 -4.22 1.35
C ILE A 167 11.98 -5.54 2.13
N TYR A 168 10.80 -6.11 2.29
CA TYR A 168 10.55 -7.43 2.87
C TYR A 168 9.46 -8.18 2.13
#